data_2c98720bd9339da463b8a29aa60b9220
#
_entry.id   2c98720bd9339da463b8a29aa60b9220
#
_cell.length_a   1.000
_cell.length_b   1.000
_cell.length_c   1.000
_cell.angle_alpha   90.00
_cell.angle_beta   90.00
_cell.angle_gamma   90.00
#
_symmetry.space_group_name_H-M   'P 1'
#
loop_
_entity.id
_entity.type
_entity.pdbx_description
1 polymer ?
#
loop_
_entity_poly.entity_id
_entity_poly.type
_entity_poly.pdbx_seq_one_letter_code
_entity_poly.pdbx_strand_id
1 'polypeptide(L)'
;MLLAGCGSKADPGFSPANPVNITIWTYYNGEQLEAFNALVDEFNSTVGKEQGITVESSSHGSVTDLENNVLASAEGKVGAEAMPNIFSAYADTAYALDEMGQIADLSDYLSEEDRAAFIEDYLSEGDFSGSGSIKIFPVAKSAELLFLNETDWELFAAATGATYDDLATIEGLVSVAERYYEWTDAQTPDIPNDGRAFFGRDAMANYMLIGAKQLGCTIFDAQDGSMTLNFDHDAVRTLWDNYYVPFIKGYFSASGRFRSDDVKTGNIIAYVGSSSSATFFPTQVIADDMDSHDITRKALESPKFANGEDYAVQQGAGMVVTKASDAEIQASLVFLKWFTSPEHNITFSVDSGYLPVTHEGNSIDAIRISGLALSDEMDEVLSAAVDTVNENHLYTPRAFSGGTNARAILEYSMSDKASADRAAVKEAMAQGQSFEEASAQFLSDECFEAWYQDTLASLEAFQG
;
A
#
# COMPACT_ATOMS: atom_id res chain seq x y z
N MET A 1 26.27 -44.76 25.40
CA MET A 1 27.00 -43.48 25.49
C MET A 1 26.49 -42.60 24.37
N LEU A 2 25.50 -41.81 24.67
CA LEU A 2 24.94 -40.82 23.75
C LEU A 2 25.62 -39.49 24.08
N LEU A 3 26.48 -39.02 23.19
CA LEU A 3 27.03 -37.67 23.23
C LEU A 3 25.93 -36.70 22.72
N ALA A 4 25.25 -36.06 23.67
CA ALA A 4 24.46 -34.89 23.38
C ALA A 4 25.43 -33.75 23.02
N GLY A 5 25.48 -33.38 21.74
CA GLY A 5 26.15 -32.18 21.29
C GLY A 5 25.33 -30.96 21.75
N CYS A 6 25.73 -30.36 22.87
CA CYS A 6 25.36 -29.00 23.19
C CYS A 6 26.10 -28.10 22.20
N GLY A 7 25.44 -27.70 21.11
CA GLY A 7 25.85 -26.54 20.37
C GLY A 7 25.71 -25.33 21.32
N SER A 8 26.86 -24.78 21.77
CA SER A 8 26.87 -23.50 22.47
C SER A 8 26.26 -22.47 21.54
N LYS A 9 25.09 -21.92 21.88
CA LYS A 9 24.63 -20.66 21.24
C LYS A 9 25.80 -19.68 21.38
N ALA A 10 26.25 -19.13 20.27
CA ALA A 10 27.27 -18.09 20.30
C ALA A 10 26.78 -16.95 21.24
N ASP A 11 27.71 -16.38 22.01
CA ASP A 11 27.41 -15.25 22.88
C ASP A 11 26.88 -14.09 21.98
N PRO A 12 25.65 -13.61 22.17
CA PRO A 12 25.10 -12.55 21.34
C PRO A 12 25.82 -11.21 21.52
N GLY A 13 26.76 -11.11 22.50
CA GLY A 13 27.51 -9.87 22.75
C GLY A 13 26.78 -8.82 23.58
N PHE A 14 25.54 -9.06 24.00
CA PHE A 14 24.76 -8.20 24.87
C PHE A 14 24.10 -8.98 26.02
N SER A 15 23.83 -8.26 27.12
CA SER A 15 23.16 -8.78 28.31
C SER A 15 22.72 -7.60 29.20
N PRO A 16 21.95 -7.79 30.27
CA PRO A 16 21.63 -6.71 31.22
C PRO A 16 22.85 -6.03 31.84
N ALA A 17 24.02 -6.72 31.90
CA ALA A 17 25.29 -6.16 32.36
C ALA A 17 26.06 -5.43 31.22
N ASN A 18 25.75 -5.71 29.97
CA ASN A 18 26.31 -5.07 28.78
C ASN A 18 25.17 -4.78 27.81
N PRO A 19 24.33 -3.76 28.09
CA PRO A 19 23.14 -3.51 27.30
C PRO A 19 23.46 -2.91 25.93
N VAL A 20 22.53 -3.09 24.98
CA VAL A 20 22.57 -2.51 23.64
C VAL A 20 21.32 -1.66 23.41
N ASN A 21 21.48 -0.51 22.78
CA ASN A 21 20.37 0.33 22.36
C ASN A 21 20.17 0.22 20.86
N ILE A 22 18.92 0.06 20.45
CA ILE A 22 18.49 -0.06 19.06
C ILE A 22 17.56 1.12 18.76
N THR A 23 17.84 1.84 17.68
CA THR A 23 17.00 2.93 17.19
C THR A 23 16.20 2.47 15.97
N ILE A 24 14.91 2.84 15.93
CA ILE A 24 13.99 2.47 14.85
C ILE A 24 13.35 3.74 14.28
N TRP A 25 13.39 3.89 12.96
CA TRP A 25 12.67 4.92 12.23
C TRP A 25 11.50 4.33 11.47
N THR A 26 10.31 4.92 11.66
CA THR A 26 9.07 4.50 10.99
C THR A 26 8.40 5.68 10.29
N TYR A 27 7.41 5.41 9.45
CA TYR A 27 6.49 6.40 8.90
C TYR A 27 5.11 6.37 9.58
N TYR A 28 4.92 5.50 10.57
CA TYR A 28 3.64 5.37 11.26
C TYR A 28 3.21 6.70 11.90
N ASN A 29 1.91 6.96 11.86
CA ASN A 29 1.30 8.13 12.50
C ASN A 29 -0.09 7.76 13.06
N GLY A 30 -0.71 8.67 13.85
CA GLY A 30 -2.00 8.41 14.48
C GLY A 30 -2.03 7.10 15.27
N GLU A 31 -3.10 6.34 15.14
CA GLU A 31 -3.33 5.08 15.85
C GLU A 31 -2.25 4.03 15.57
N GLN A 32 -1.74 3.97 14.35
CA GLN A 32 -0.64 3.06 13.99
C GLN A 32 0.63 3.34 14.78
N LEU A 33 0.98 4.62 14.99
CA LEU A 33 2.12 5.01 15.79
C LEU A 33 1.91 4.69 17.27
N GLU A 34 0.70 4.92 17.78
CA GLU A 34 0.35 4.61 19.16
C GLU A 34 0.46 3.09 19.42
N ALA A 35 -0.10 2.27 18.53
CA ALA A 35 -0.01 0.81 18.61
C ALA A 35 1.44 0.30 18.53
N PHE A 36 2.25 0.84 17.63
CA PHE A 36 3.67 0.49 17.50
C PHE A 36 4.45 0.85 18.77
N ASN A 37 4.26 2.06 19.30
CA ASN A 37 4.95 2.52 20.50
C ASN A 37 4.54 1.72 21.75
N ALA A 38 3.27 1.32 21.87
CA ALA A 38 2.81 0.45 22.96
C ALA A 38 3.55 -0.89 22.98
N LEU A 39 3.76 -1.50 21.81
CA LEU A 39 4.54 -2.73 21.68
C LEU A 39 6.04 -2.51 21.95
N VAL A 40 6.62 -1.38 21.55
CA VAL A 40 8.00 -1.02 21.92
C VAL A 40 8.14 -0.89 23.44
N ASP A 41 7.20 -0.24 24.11
CA ASP A 41 7.19 -0.10 25.58
C ASP A 41 7.04 -1.47 26.27
N GLU A 42 6.19 -2.35 25.75
CA GLU A 42 6.03 -3.70 26.22
C GLU A 42 7.33 -4.51 26.08
N PHE A 43 7.95 -4.50 24.91
CA PHE A 43 9.25 -5.15 24.69
C PHE A 43 10.30 -4.65 25.68
N ASN A 44 10.44 -3.32 25.82
CA ASN A 44 11.41 -2.70 26.70
C ASN A 44 11.20 -3.05 28.19
N SER A 45 9.95 -3.25 28.60
CA SER A 45 9.62 -3.61 30.00
C SER A 45 9.74 -5.12 30.29
N THR A 46 9.73 -5.96 29.26
CA THR A 46 9.74 -7.44 29.34
C THR A 46 11.03 -8.02 28.76
N VAL A 47 10.97 -8.57 27.57
CA VAL A 47 12.09 -9.29 26.90
C VAL A 47 13.32 -8.40 26.75
N GLY A 48 13.15 -7.14 26.37
CA GLY A 48 14.26 -6.19 26.24
C GLY A 48 15.01 -6.01 27.55
N LYS A 49 14.28 -5.80 28.65
CA LYS A 49 14.86 -5.70 30.00
C LYS A 49 15.58 -6.97 30.42
N GLU A 50 15.00 -8.14 30.15
CA GLU A 50 15.59 -9.43 30.52
C GLU A 50 16.88 -9.71 29.75
N GLN A 51 16.96 -9.30 28.48
CA GLN A 51 18.11 -9.53 27.60
C GLN A 51 19.10 -8.38 27.57
N GLY A 52 18.78 -7.22 28.12
CA GLY A 52 19.65 -6.04 28.07
C GLY A 52 19.56 -5.30 26.72
N ILE A 53 18.37 -5.27 26.10
CA ILE A 53 18.08 -4.55 24.87
C ILE A 53 17.11 -3.42 25.18
N THR A 54 17.39 -2.22 24.68
CA THR A 54 16.46 -1.11 24.72
C THR A 54 16.18 -0.65 23.29
N VAL A 55 14.92 -0.47 22.95
CA VAL A 55 14.47 0.02 21.64
C VAL A 55 13.91 1.43 21.80
N GLU A 56 14.40 2.35 20.96
CA GLU A 56 13.87 3.72 20.82
C GLU A 56 13.31 3.90 19.42
N SER A 57 12.04 4.29 19.31
CA SER A 57 11.37 4.52 18.04
C SER A 57 11.15 6.01 17.78
N SER A 58 11.22 6.41 16.51
CA SER A 58 10.80 7.73 16.04
C SER A 58 10.05 7.62 14.72
N SER A 59 9.00 8.45 14.59
CA SER A 59 8.25 8.58 13.34
C SER A 59 8.75 9.75 12.52
N HIS A 60 8.91 9.54 11.22
CA HIS A 60 9.24 10.57 10.23
C HIS A 60 8.01 11.06 9.46
N GLY A 61 6.80 10.66 9.89
CA GLY A 61 5.51 11.21 9.46
C GLY A 61 4.97 10.72 8.12
N SER A 62 5.81 10.43 7.15
CA SER A 62 5.40 9.86 5.86
C SER A 62 6.48 8.95 5.27
N VAL A 63 6.09 8.09 4.33
CA VAL A 63 7.02 7.23 3.59
C VAL A 63 8.09 8.09 2.91
N THR A 64 7.70 9.11 2.16
CA THR A 64 8.63 9.98 1.43
C THR A 64 9.60 10.73 2.34
N ASP A 65 9.13 11.23 3.50
CA ASP A 65 10.02 11.92 4.45
C ASP A 65 11.01 10.94 5.07
N LEU A 66 10.56 9.74 5.44
CA LEU A 66 11.44 8.70 5.96
C LEU A 66 12.52 8.30 4.94
N GLU A 67 12.12 8.02 3.68
CA GLU A 67 13.05 7.67 2.60
C GLU A 67 14.10 8.75 2.37
N ASN A 68 13.67 10.01 2.28
CA ASN A 68 14.59 11.14 2.12
C ASN A 68 15.58 11.27 3.29
N ASN A 69 15.11 11.06 4.53
CA ASN A 69 15.96 11.15 5.72
C ASN A 69 16.97 10.00 5.78
N VAL A 70 16.54 8.78 5.49
CA VAL A 70 17.42 7.59 5.46
C VAL A 70 18.49 7.73 4.37
N LEU A 71 18.11 8.14 3.15
CA LEU A 71 19.06 8.39 2.06
C LEU A 71 20.03 9.51 2.39
N ALA A 72 19.56 10.62 2.98
CA ALA A 72 20.40 11.71 3.42
C ALA A 72 21.43 11.28 4.48
N SER A 73 21.01 10.41 5.41
CA SER A 73 21.89 9.84 6.44
C SER A 73 22.93 8.91 5.81
N ALA A 74 22.53 8.03 4.90
CA ALA A 74 23.44 7.11 4.20
C ALA A 74 24.48 7.83 3.36
N GLU A 75 24.12 8.94 2.71
CA GLU A 75 25.01 9.79 1.93
C GLU A 75 25.90 10.72 2.81
N GLY A 76 25.66 10.77 4.12
CA GLY A 76 26.40 11.65 5.04
C GLY A 76 26.18 13.14 4.77
N LYS A 77 24.97 13.53 4.34
CA LYS A 77 24.63 14.94 4.06
C LYS A 77 24.76 15.78 5.31
N VAL A 78 25.19 17.03 5.13
CA VAL A 78 25.33 17.99 6.24
C VAL A 78 23.97 18.24 6.89
N GLY A 79 23.90 17.98 8.20
CA GLY A 79 22.67 18.12 8.99
C GLY A 79 21.77 16.88 9.01
N ALA A 80 22.13 15.82 8.29
CA ALA A 80 21.42 14.54 8.40
C ALA A 80 21.68 13.90 9.77
N GLU A 81 20.69 13.19 10.30
CA GLU A 81 20.80 12.39 11.50
C GLU A 81 21.67 11.14 11.25
N ALA A 82 22.16 10.51 12.32
CA ALA A 82 22.87 9.23 12.19
C ALA A 82 21.89 8.14 11.72
N MET A 83 22.39 7.22 10.89
CA MET A 83 21.60 6.06 10.47
C MET A 83 21.03 5.30 11.67
N PRO A 84 19.73 4.97 11.69
CA PRO A 84 19.14 4.13 12.72
C PRO A 84 19.61 2.67 12.56
N ASN A 85 19.42 1.85 13.58
CA ASN A 85 19.67 0.41 13.47
C ASN A 85 18.61 -0.29 12.61
N ILE A 86 17.36 0.20 12.65
CA ILE A 86 16.24 -0.34 11.88
C ILE A 86 15.46 0.83 11.27
N PHE A 87 14.97 0.67 10.07
CA PHE A 87 14.03 1.62 9.46
C PHE A 87 13.03 0.92 8.56
N SER A 88 11.82 1.48 8.44
CA SER A 88 10.81 1.02 7.48
C SER A 88 11.20 1.41 6.07
N ALA A 89 11.13 0.50 5.11
CA ALA A 89 11.38 0.81 3.70
C ALA A 89 10.62 -0.13 2.76
N TYR A 90 10.33 0.38 1.58
CA TYR A 90 9.97 -0.42 0.42
C TYR A 90 11.21 -0.91 -0.32
N ALA A 91 11.03 -1.89 -1.21
CA ALA A 91 12.11 -2.60 -1.89
C ALA A 91 13.06 -1.67 -2.65
N ASP A 92 12.55 -0.64 -3.33
CA ASP A 92 13.38 0.29 -4.11
C ASP A 92 14.35 1.10 -3.24
N THR A 93 13.88 1.61 -2.10
CA THR A 93 14.73 2.34 -1.14
C THR A 93 15.74 1.41 -0.47
N ALA A 94 15.30 0.22 -0.08
CA ALA A 94 16.20 -0.79 0.49
C ALA A 94 17.29 -1.20 -0.53
N TYR A 95 16.93 -1.39 -1.80
CA TYR A 95 17.88 -1.68 -2.87
C TYR A 95 18.92 -0.57 -3.05
N ALA A 96 18.49 0.69 -3.11
CA ALA A 96 19.42 1.82 -3.21
C ALA A 96 20.43 1.86 -2.07
N LEU A 97 20.02 1.52 -0.84
CA LEU A 97 20.89 1.46 0.32
C LEU A 97 21.77 0.20 0.35
N ASP A 98 21.30 -0.90 -0.24
CA ASP A 98 22.13 -2.12 -0.43
C ASP A 98 23.28 -1.84 -1.42
N GLU A 99 23.01 -1.15 -2.52
CA GLU A 99 24.04 -0.70 -3.47
C GLU A 99 25.09 0.20 -2.82
N MET A 100 24.70 1.02 -1.83
CA MET A 100 25.62 1.82 -1.01
C MET A 100 26.35 0.98 0.04
N GLY A 101 25.99 -0.28 0.21
CA GLY A 101 26.57 -1.18 1.20
C GLY A 101 26.17 -0.86 2.65
N GLN A 102 25.01 -0.23 2.87
CA GLN A 102 24.57 0.29 4.18
C GLN A 102 23.68 -0.68 4.95
N ILE A 103 23.13 -1.72 4.33
CA ILE A 103 22.20 -2.64 4.97
C ILE A 103 22.77 -4.04 5.18
N ALA A 104 22.26 -4.72 6.19
CA ALA A 104 22.66 -6.08 6.54
C ALA A 104 21.86 -7.12 5.73
N ASP A 105 22.50 -8.23 5.38
CA ASP A 105 21.82 -9.44 4.95
C ASP A 105 21.48 -10.28 6.18
N LEU A 106 20.19 -10.53 6.39
CA LEU A 106 19.70 -11.27 7.55
C LEU A 106 19.65 -12.78 7.31
N SER A 107 20.00 -13.24 6.11
CA SER A 107 19.93 -14.65 5.74
C SER A 107 20.76 -15.56 6.63
N ASP A 108 21.94 -15.11 7.09
CA ASP A 108 22.80 -15.87 7.99
C ASP A 108 22.33 -15.87 9.46
N TYR A 109 21.41 -14.97 9.82
CA TYR A 109 20.91 -14.79 11.19
C TYR A 109 19.56 -15.48 11.43
N LEU A 110 18.87 -15.93 10.37
CA LEU A 110 17.57 -16.58 10.45
C LEU A 110 17.72 -18.09 10.18
N SER A 111 17.25 -18.91 11.11
CA SER A 111 17.18 -20.36 10.92
C SER A 111 16.15 -20.73 9.83
N GLU A 112 16.21 -21.98 9.34
CA GLU A 112 15.18 -22.49 8.43
C GLU A 112 13.78 -22.47 9.07
N GLU A 113 13.69 -22.72 10.40
CA GLU A 113 12.45 -22.65 11.16
C GLU A 113 11.90 -21.21 11.23
N ASP A 114 12.79 -20.23 11.50
CA ASP A 114 12.40 -18.82 11.46
C ASP A 114 11.81 -18.44 10.10
N ARG A 115 12.48 -18.82 9.01
CA ARG A 115 12.03 -18.48 7.64
C ARG A 115 10.70 -19.16 7.28
N ALA A 116 10.55 -20.44 7.64
CA ALA A 116 9.34 -21.21 7.36
C ALA A 116 8.09 -20.71 8.13
N ALA A 117 8.26 -19.90 9.16
CA ALA A 117 7.13 -19.28 9.87
C ALA A 117 6.48 -18.16 9.09
N PHE A 118 7.21 -17.47 8.20
CA PHE A 118 6.73 -16.34 7.43
C PHE A 118 6.07 -16.79 6.11
N ILE A 119 5.16 -15.96 5.62
CA ILE A 119 4.65 -16.06 4.24
C ILE A 119 5.80 -15.81 3.28
N GLU A 120 6.06 -16.75 2.37
CA GLU A 120 7.25 -16.77 1.52
C GLU A 120 7.37 -15.52 0.65
N ASP A 121 6.27 -15.06 0.06
CA ASP A 121 6.23 -13.85 -0.77
C ASP A 121 6.70 -12.62 0.02
N TYR A 122 6.39 -12.53 1.31
CA TYR A 122 6.80 -11.40 2.16
C TYR A 122 8.30 -11.40 2.44
N LEU A 123 8.90 -12.57 2.64
CA LEU A 123 10.36 -12.69 2.82
C LEU A 123 11.12 -12.42 1.52
N SER A 124 10.55 -12.83 0.38
CA SER A 124 11.20 -12.72 -0.93
C SER A 124 11.34 -11.29 -1.42
N GLU A 125 10.59 -10.33 -0.87
CA GLU A 125 10.69 -8.90 -1.22
C GLU A 125 12.11 -8.34 -1.06
N GLY A 126 12.85 -8.82 -0.07
CA GLY A 126 14.24 -8.43 0.20
C GLY A 126 15.29 -9.20 -0.60
N ASP A 127 14.91 -10.11 -1.47
CA ASP A 127 15.81 -10.88 -2.33
C ASP A 127 15.93 -10.24 -3.71
N PHE A 128 16.73 -9.18 -3.80
CA PHE A 128 16.90 -8.39 -5.02
C PHE A 128 17.56 -9.16 -6.16
N SER A 129 18.40 -10.15 -5.84
CA SER A 129 19.20 -10.91 -6.81
C SER A 129 18.69 -12.34 -7.05
N GLY A 130 17.69 -12.83 -6.33
CA GLY A 130 17.22 -14.20 -6.40
C GLY A 130 18.19 -15.21 -5.74
N SER A 131 19.09 -14.74 -4.86
CA SER A 131 20.11 -15.57 -4.18
C SER A 131 19.64 -16.16 -2.85
N GLY A 132 18.41 -15.81 -2.39
CA GLY A 132 17.89 -16.17 -1.08
C GLY A 132 18.34 -15.22 0.04
N SER A 133 18.83 -14.03 -0.32
CA SER A 133 19.15 -12.95 0.63
C SER A 133 17.90 -12.41 1.30
N ILE A 134 18.02 -11.92 2.54
CA ILE A 134 16.92 -11.29 3.28
C ILE A 134 17.38 -9.89 3.69
N LYS A 135 17.10 -8.91 2.84
CA LYS A 135 17.47 -7.51 3.04
C LYS A 135 16.34 -6.69 3.67
N ILE A 136 15.12 -7.20 3.60
CA ILE A 136 13.92 -6.61 4.21
C ILE A 136 13.28 -7.68 5.09
N PHE A 137 13.03 -7.35 6.35
CA PHE A 137 12.33 -8.22 7.28
C PHE A 137 10.85 -7.83 7.30
N PRO A 138 9.90 -8.71 6.96
CA PRO A 138 8.50 -8.39 6.99
C PRO A 138 8.01 -8.22 8.43
N VAL A 139 7.23 -7.16 8.70
CA VAL A 139 6.69 -6.90 10.06
C VAL A 139 5.19 -6.65 10.07
N ALA A 140 4.68 -6.01 9.01
CA ALA A 140 3.28 -5.70 8.86
C ALA A 140 3.01 -5.48 7.36
N LYS A 141 2.07 -6.21 6.81
CA LYS A 141 1.72 -6.13 5.40
C LYS A 141 0.26 -5.66 5.25
N SER A 142 -0.12 -5.24 4.07
CA SER A 142 -1.48 -4.84 3.76
C SER A 142 -1.88 -5.32 2.37
N ALA A 143 -3.18 -5.38 2.14
CA ALA A 143 -3.77 -5.56 0.84
C ALA A 143 -4.50 -4.28 0.42
N GLU A 144 -4.75 -4.09 -0.86
CA GLU A 144 -5.70 -3.07 -1.32
C GLU A 144 -7.13 -3.61 -1.21
N LEU A 145 -8.00 -2.79 -0.65
CA LEU A 145 -9.43 -3.07 -0.49
C LEU A 145 -10.25 -1.95 -1.12
N LEU A 146 -11.48 -2.28 -1.51
CA LEU A 146 -12.50 -1.30 -1.87
C LEU A 146 -13.24 -0.88 -0.60
N PHE A 147 -13.06 0.37 -0.19
CA PHE A 147 -13.82 1.00 0.87
C PHE A 147 -15.00 1.77 0.30
N LEU A 148 -16.15 1.64 0.95
CA LEU A 148 -17.41 2.21 0.50
C LEU A 148 -18.12 2.91 1.67
N ASN A 149 -18.61 4.12 1.44
CA ASN A 149 -19.62 4.76 2.29
C ASN A 149 -20.93 3.97 2.10
N GLU A 150 -21.19 3.05 3.02
CA GLU A 150 -22.33 2.13 2.95
C GLU A 150 -23.67 2.86 3.08
N THR A 151 -23.69 3.92 3.89
CA THR A 151 -24.91 4.71 4.10
C THR A 151 -25.41 5.32 2.79
N ASP A 152 -24.54 5.95 1.99
CA ASP A 152 -24.92 6.55 0.71
C ASP A 152 -25.09 5.49 -0.38
N TRP A 153 -24.32 4.40 -0.30
CA TRP A 153 -24.50 3.24 -1.18
C TRP A 153 -25.89 2.62 -1.06
N GLU A 154 -26.40 2.42 0.15
CA GLU A 154 -27.72 1.83 0.37
C GLU A 154 -28.83 2.66 -0.28
N LEU A 155 -28.74 3.99 -0.24
CA LEU A 155 -29.69 4.87 -0.92
C LEU A 155 -29.65 4.70 -2.45
N PHE A 156 -28.46 4.65 -3.01
CA PHE A 156 -28.25 4.42 -4.43
C PHE A 156 -28.70 3.02 -4.85
N ALA A 157 -28.30 1.98 -4.11
CA ALA A 157 -28.64 0.59 -4.39
C ALA A 157 -30.15 0.36 -4.34
N ALA A 158 -30.85 0.93 -3.35
CA ALA A 158 -32.31 0.86 -3.27
C ALA A 158 -33.00 1.53 -4.46
N ALA A 159 -32.44 2.61 -5.01
CA ALA A 159 -33.02 3.33 -6.14
C ALA A 159 -32.75 2.66 -7.49
N THR A 160 -31.60 1.97 -7.65
CA THR A 160 -31.10 1.49 -8.95
C THR A 160 -31.02 -0.01 -9.07
N GLY A 161 -31.11 -0.77 -7.96
CA GLY A 161 -30.91 -2.20 -7.91
C GLY A 161 -29.43 -2.63 -8.04
N ALA A 162 -28.48 -1.72 -7.78
CA ALA A 162 -27.04 -2.05 -7.72
C ALA A 162 -26.76 -3.00 -6.56
N THR A 163 -25.78 -3.89 -6.74
CA THR A 163 -25.34 -4.88 -5.75
C THR A 163 -23.84 -4.82 -5.54
N TYR A 164 -23.34 -5.37 -4.43
CA TYR A 164 -21.89 -5.47 -4.21
C TYR A 164 -21.19 -6.32 -5.27
N ASP A 165 -21.87 -7.31 -5.85
CA ASP A 165 -21.32 -8.15 -6.93
C ASP A 165 -20.99 -7.32 -8.19
N ASP A 166 -21.73 -6.23 -8.43
CA ASP A 166 -21.43 -5.28 -9.52
C ASP A 166 -20.08 -4.58 -9.35
N LEU A 167 -19.53 -4.55 -8.12
CA LEU A 167 -18.24 -3.91 -7.78
C LEU A 167 -17.05 -4.88 -7.83
N ALA A 168 -17.26 -6.17 -8.07
CA ALA A 168 -16.21 -7.18 -8.04
C ALA A 168 -15.22 -7.06 -9.20
N THR A 169 -15.61 -6.40 -10.30
CA THR A 169 -14.73 -6.18 -11.46
C THR A 169 -14.53 -4.68 -11.72
N ILE A 170 -13.38 -4.34 -12.33
CA ILE A 170 -13.06 -2.96 -12.72
C ILE A 170 -14.13 -2.42 -13.70
N GLU A 171 -14.52 -3.23 -14.69
CA GLU A 171 -15.54 -2.86 -15.68
C GLU A 171 -16.93 -2.69 -15.03
N GLY A 172 -17.26 -3.56 -14.06
CA GLY A 172 -18.47 -3.43 -13.27
C GLY A 172 -18.48 -2.18 -12.41
N LEU A 173 -17.37 -1.88 -11.74
CA LEU A 173 -17.17 -0.64 -10.98
C LEU A 173 -17.38 0.61 -11.87
N VAL A 174 -16.82 0.62 -13.09
CA VAL A 174 -17.01 1.73 -14.05
C VAL A 174 -18.49 1.88 -14.42
N SER A 175 -19.18 0.77 -14.68
CA SER A 175 -20.62 0.78 -14.97
C SER A 175 -21.47 1.28 -13.80
N VAL A 176 -21.12 0.90 -12.56
CA VAL A 176 -21.76 1.41 -11.34
C VAL A 176 -21.51 2.89 -11.18
N ALA A 177 -20.29 3.35 -11.44
CA ALA A 177 -19.92 4.76 -11.32
C ALA A 177 -20.68 5.65 -12.34
N GLU A 178 -20.89 5.16 -13.57
CA GLU A 178 -21.74 5.83 -14.56
C GLU A 178 -23.19 5.94 -14.06
N ARG A 179 -23.78 4.84 -13.57
CA ARG A 179 -25.15 4.81 -13.03
C ARG A 179 -25.30 5.72 -11.80
N TYR A 180 -24.28 5.81 -10.95
CA TYR A 180 -24.28 6.70 -9.79
C TYR A 180 -24.25 8.16 -10.21
N TYR A 181 -23.41 8.51 -11.19
CA TYR A 181 -23.33 9.84 -11.75
C TYR A 181 -24.68 10.26 -12.34
N GLU A 182 -25.28 9.41 -13.18
CA GLU A 182 -26.60 9.68 -13.79
C GLU A 182 -27.71 9.80 -12.75
N TRP A 183 -27.68 8.95 -11.72
CA TRP A 183 -28.66 8.99 -10.64
C TRP A 183 -28.59 10.27 -9.83
N THR A 184 -27.37 10.75 -9.54
CA THR A 184 -27.19 12.03 -8.83
C THR A 184 -27.49 13.23 -9.70
N ASP A 185 -27.11 13.25 -10.97
CA ASP A 185 -27.44 14.29 -11.96
C ASP A 185 -28.97 14.45 -12.12
N ALA A 186 -29.70 13.36 -12.12
CA ALA A 186 -31.16 13.38 -12.21
C ALA A 186 -31.86 14.05 -11.00
N GLN A 187 -31.18 14.24 -9.87
CA GLN A 187 -31.71 14.91 -8.69
C GLN A 187 -31.69 16.44 -8.83
N THR A 188 -30.89 16.97 -9.74
CA THR A 188 -30.75 18.40 -10.05
C THR A 188 -31.09 18.71 -11.53
N PRO A 189 -32.32 18.43 -12.00
CA PRO A 189 -32.65 18.46 -13.43
C PRO A 189 -32.47 19.82 -14.09
N ASP A 190 -32.35 20.88 -13.32
CA ASP A 190 -32.09 22.23 -13.81
C ASP A 190 -30.62 22.54 -14.09
N ILE A 191 -29.70 21.63 -13.66
CA ILE A 191 -28.24 21.77 -13.79
C ILE A 191 -27.70 20.48 -14.42
N PRO A 192 -27.67 20.36 -15.75
CA PRO A 192 -27.23 19.13 -16.41
C PRO A 192 -25.72 18.91 -16.27
N ASN A 193 -25.32 17.67 -16.14
CA ASN A 193 -23.93 17.19 -16.00
C ASN A 193 -23.24 17.64 -14.70
N ASP A 194 -24.01 17.79 -13.62
CA ASP A 194 -23.52 18.04 -12.26
C ASP A 194 -23.53 16.81 -11.36
N GLY A 195 -23.70 15.62 -11.95
CA GLY A 195 -23.63 14.33 -11.25
C GLY A 195 -22.36 14.18 -10.42
N ARG A 196 -22.46 13.46 -9.30
CA ARG A 196 -21.36 13.23 -8.36
C ARG A 196 -20.50 12.04 -8.80
N ALA A 197 -19.21 12.13 -8.55
CA ALA A 197 -18.32 11.01 -8.77
C ALA A 197 -18.59 9.89 -7.74
N PHE A 198 -18.47 8.66 -8.20
CA PHE A 198 -18.63 7.48 -7.37
C PHE A 198 -17.32 7.07 -6.69
N PHE A 199 -16.22 7.10 -7.44
CA PHE A 199 -15.00 6.36 -7.09
C PHE A 199 -13.73 7.22 -7.22
N GLY A 200 -12.74 6.88 -6.39
CA GLY A 200 -11.37 7.34 -6.50
C GLY A 200 -10.39 6.22 -6.15
N ARG A 201 -9.10 6.44 -6.39
CA ARG A 201 -8.09 5.46 -6.07
C ARG A 201 -6.85 6.12 -5.48
N ASP A 202 -6.34 5.53 -4.41
CA ASP A 202 -4.99 5.76 -3.94
C ASP A 202 -4.01 4.86 -4.73
N ALA A 203 -2.71 5.16 -4.67
CA ALA A 203 -1.63 4.35 -5.24
C ALA A 203 -1.84 3.94 -6.72
N MET A 204 -1.85 4.92 -7.61
CA MET A 204 -2.02 4.70 -9.07
C MET A 204 -0.94 3.80 -9.67
N ALA A 205 0.28 3.81 -9.14
CA ALA A 205 1.31 2.86 -9.57
C ALA A 205 0.88 1.41 -9.34
N ASN A 206 0.18 1.11 -8.24
CA ASN A 206 -0.38 -0.23 -8.02
C ASN A 206 -1.45 -0.59 -9.05
N TYR A 207 -2.35 0.37 -9.40
CA TYR A 207 -3.32 0.15 -10.46
C TYR A 207 -2.65 -0.24 -11.79
N MET A 208 -1.60 0.48 -12.16
CA MET A 208 -0.86 0.21 -13.39
C MET A 208 -0.15 -1.15 -13.34
N LEU A 209 0.55 -1.45 -12.25
CA LEU A 209 1.36 -2.67 -12.12
C LEU A 209 0.49 -3.92 -11.96
N ILE A 210 -0.49 -3.88 -11.07
CA ILE A 210 -1.36 -5.02 -10.79
C ILE A 210 -2.36 -5.23 -11.92
N GLY A 211 -2.97 -4.15 -12.43
CA GLY A 211 -3.88 -4.23 -13.56
C GLY A 211 -3.21 -4.80 -14.81
N ALA A 212 -2.00 -4.33 -15.14
CA ALA A 212 -1.22 -4.92 -16.23
C ALA A 212 -0.93 -6.40 -15.97
N LYS A 213 -0.58 -6.77 -14.73
CA LYS A 213 -0.30 -8.16 -14.34
C LYS A 213 -1.52 -9.04 -14.50
N GLN A 214 -2.70 -8.58 -14.07
CA GLN A 214 -3.99 -9.25 -14.28
C GLN A 214 -4.30 -9.44 -15.77
N LEU A 215 -3.88 -8.50 -16.63
CA LEU A 215 -4.01 -8.55 -18.09
C LEU A 215 -2.88 -9.35 -18.79
N GLY A 216 -2.04 -10.07 -18.02
CA GLY A 216 -0.96 -10.91 -18.56
C GLY A 216 0.32 -10.14 -18.93
N CYS A 217 0.47 -8.88 -18.51
CA CYS A 217 1.63 -8.03 -18.79
C CYS A 217 2.41 -7.72 -17.50
N THR A 218 3.74 -7.92 -17.52
CA THR A 218 4.64 -7.49 -16.44
C THR A 218 5.37 -6.23 -16.92
N ILE A 219 4.98 -5.04 -16.41
CA ILE A 219 5.56 -3.76 -16.88
C ILE A 219 7.07 -3.69 -16.59
N PHE A 220 7.47 -3.98 -15.36
CA PHE A 220 8.88 -4.00 -14.95
C PHE A 220 9.32 -5.45 -14.70
N ASP A 221 10.05 -6.03 -15.65
CA ASP A 221 10.72 -7.33 -15.48
C ASP A 221 12.16 -7.09 -15.02
N ALA A 222 12.36 -7.08 -13.69
CA ALA A 222 13.65 -6.77 -13.08
C ALA A 222 14.38 -8.04 -12.65
N GLN A 223 15.67 -8.13 -13.04
CA GLN A 223 16.57 -9.20 -12.66
C GLN A 223 17.97 -8.63 -12.44
N ASP A 224 18.59 -8.98 -11.31
CA ASP A 224 19.96 -8.56 -10.95
C ASP A 224 20.19 -7.05 -11.04
N GLY A 225 19.19 -6.26 -10.64
CA GLY A 225 19.25 -4.80 -10.67
C GLY A 225 19.02 -4.15 -12.04
N SER A 226 18.96 -4.94 -13.10
CA SER A 226 18.59 -4.50 -14.46
C SER A 226 17.08 -4.67 -14.66
N MET A 227 16.46 -3.78 -15.46
CA MET A 227 15.05 -3.82 -15.74
C MET A 227 14.79 -3.87 -17.25
N THR A 228 13.97 -4.82 -17.68
CA THR A 228 13.37 -4.83 -19.02
C THR A 228 11.98 -4.26 -18.95
N LEU A 229 11.74 -3.19 -19.69
CA LEU A 229 10.44 -2.54 -19.77
C LEU A 229 9.53 -3.28 -20.77
N ASN A 230 8.34 -3.66 -20.32
CA ASN A 230 7.27 -4.18 -21.17
C ASN A 230 6.00 -3.34 -20.93
N PHE A 231 5.95 -2.16 -21.55
CA PHE A 231 4.80 -1.26 -21.48
C PHE A 231 3.86 -1.59 -22.65
N ASP A 232 3.15 -2.73 -22.52
CA ASP A 232 2.29 -3.29 -23.57
C ASP A 232 1.14 -2.36 -23.91
N HIS A 233 0.99 -2.03 -25.19
CA HIS A 233 0.03 -1.04 -25.67
C HIS A 233 -1.42 -1.42 -25.37
N ASP A 234 -1.81 -2.68 -25.58
CA ASP A 234 -3.19 -3.12 -25.44
C ASP A 234 -3.58 -3.22 -23.95
N ALA A 235 -2.68 -3.72 -23.10
CA ALA A 235 -2.88 -3.73 -21.66
C ALA A 235 -3.00 -2.31 -21.10
N VAL A 236 -2.10 -1.42 -21.49
CA VAL A 236 -2.10 -0.01 -21.06
C VAL A 236 -3.33 0.74 -21.59
N ARG A 237 -3.79 0.43 -22.81
CA ARG A 237 -5.06 0.98 -23.33
C ARG A 237 -6.24 0.54 -22.47
N THR A 238 -6.29 -0.72 -22.07
CA THR A 238 -7.34 -1.22 -21.17
C THR A 238 -7.33 -0.50 -19.82
N LEU A 239 -6.14 -0.26 -19.24
CA LEU A 239 -6.00 0.52 -18.01
C LEU A 239 -6.49 1.96 -18.20
N TRP A 240 -6.12 2.61 -19.29
CA TRP A 240 -6.58 3.96 -19.64
C TRP A 240 -8.09 4.05 -19.78
N ASP A 241 -8.70 3.14 -20.51
CA ASP A 241 -10.15 3.13 -20.76
C ASP A 241 -10.97 2.91 -19.48
N ASN A 242 -10.39 2.25 -18.47
CA ASN A 242 -11.05 1.96 -17.20
C ASN A 242 -10.67 2.90 -16.04
N TYR A 243 -9.78 3.87 -16.24
CA TYR A 243 -9.51 4.90 -15.24
C TYR A 243 -9.61 6.32 -15.81
N TYR A 244 -8.81 6.64 -16.85
CA TYR A 244 -8.79 7.99 -17.41
C TYR A 244 -10.13 8.38 -18.03
N VAL A 245 -10.71 7.50 -18.84
CA VAL A 245 -12.00 7.79 -19.50
C VAL A 245 -13.13 8.03 -18.50
N PRO A 246 -13.36 7.17 -17.48
CA PRO A 246 -14.33 7.45 -16.42
C PRO A 246 -14.04 8.75 -15.65
N PHE A 247 -12.76 9.09 -15.44
CA PHE A 247 -12.37 10.33 -14.78
C PHE A 247 -12.75 11.57 -15.60
N ILE A 248 -12.50 11.56 -16.91
CA ILE A 248 -12.90 12.64 -17.83
C ILE A 248 -14.43 12.77 -17.87
N LYS A 249 -15.17 11.67 -17.81
CA LYS A 249 -16.63 11.68 -17.75
C LYS A 249 -17.19 12.17 -16.39
N GLY A 250 -16.35 12.24 -15.37
CA GLY A 250 -16.74 12.70 -14.02
C GLY A 250 -17.27 11.60 -13.12
N TYR A 251 -17.16 10.34 -13.53
CA TYR A 251 -17.54 9.19 -12.74
C TYR A 251 -16.54 8.90 -11.62
N PHE A 252 -15.26 9.29 -11.85
CA PHE A 252 -14.17 9.20 -10.89
C PHE A 252 -13.68 10.60 -10.49
N SER A 253 -13.11 10.70 -9.29
CA SER A 253 -12.53 11.95 -8.77
C SER A 253 -11.36 11.68 -7.83
N ALA A 254 -10.46 12.66 -7.76
CA ALA A 254 -9.33 12.69 -6.85
C ALA A 254 -9.00 14.16 -6.54
N SER A 255 -9.47 14.68 -5.42
CA SER A 255 -9.36 16.11 -5.04
C SER A 255 -8.51 16.32 -3.78
N GLY A 256 -8.66 15.47 -2.76
CA GLY A 256 -7.90 15.50 -1.53
C GLY A 256 -6.53 14.85 -1.65
N ARG A 257 -5.74 14.92 -0.59
CA ARG A 257 -4.46 14.22 -0.52
C ARG A 257 -4.67 12.70 -0.52
N PHE A 258 -5.65 12.23 0.24
CA PHE A 258 -6.06 10.84 0.31
C PHE A 258 -7.53 10.70 -0.09
N ARG A 259 -7.92 9.53 -0.60
CA ARG A 259 -9.30 9.27 -1.02
C ARG A 259 -10.28 9.28 0.16
N SER A 260 -9.83 8.95 1.36
CA SER A 260 -10.61 9.12 2.59
C SER A 260 -11.01 10.59 2.84
N ASP A 261 -10.17 11.56 2.45
CA ASP A 261 -10.52 12.98 2.49
C ASP A 261 -11.67 13.32 1.51
N ASP A 262 -11.65 12.68 0.33
CA ASP A 262 -12.72 12.87 -0.67
C ASP A 262 -14.05 12.25 -0.23
N VAL A 263 -14.03 11.12 0.47
CA VAL A 263 -15.23 10.55 1.11
C VAL A 263 -15.76 11.50 2.18
N LYS A 264 -14.88 12.05 3.02
CA LYS A 264 -15.25 13.00 4.07
C LYS A 264 -15.94 14.26 3.52
N THR A 265 -15.53 14.71 2.35
CA THR A 265 -16.13 15.91 1.69
C THR A 265 -17.28 15.58 0.75
N GLY A 266 -17.66 14.30 0.61
CA GLY A 266 -18.75 13.87 -0.28
C GLY A 266 -18.41 13.93 -1.77
N ASN A 267 -17.12 14.08 -2.11
CA ASN A 267 -16.65 14.11 -3.51
C ASN A 267 -16.73 12.73 -4.18
N ILE A 268 -16.60 11.66 -3.39
CA ILE A 268 -16.76 10.26 -3.80
C ILE A 268 -17.42 9.48 -2.66
N ILE A 269 -17.99 8.31 -2.96
CA ILE A 269 -18.49 7.39 -1.92
C ILE A 269 -17.71 6.08 -1.84
N ALA A 270 -16.80 5.82 -2.78
CA ALA A 270 -15.98 4.60 -2.79
C ALA A 270 -14.54 4.90 -3.19
N TYR A 271 -13.60 4.13 -2.64
CA TYR A 271 -12.21 4.19 -3.09
C TYR A 271 -11.48 2.87 -2.86
N VAL A 272 -10.46 2.62 -3.68
CA VAL A 272 -9.48 1.56 -3.41
C VAL A 272 -8.27 2.17 -2.71
N GLY A 273 -7.90 1.58 -1.59
CA GLY A 273 -6.74 1.96 -0.78
C GLY A 273 -6.25 0.80 0.07
N SER A 274 -5.15 1.02 0.80
CA SER A 274 -4.58 0.03 1.72
C SER A 274 -5.58 -0.37 2.82
N SER A 275 -5.59 -1.64 3.22
CA SER A 275 -6.34 -2.10 4.40
C SER A 275 -6.01 -1.27 5.65
N SER A 276 -4.76 -0.84 5.80
CA SER A 276 -4.34 0.03 6.89
C SER A 276 -4.93 1.44 6.84
N SER A 277 -5.52 1.88 5.72
CA SER A 277 -6.24 3.15 5.62
C SER A 277 -7.62 3.11 6.26
N ALA A 278 -8.09 1.94 6.68
CA ALA A 278 -9.38 1.76 7.36
C ALA A 278 -9.53 2.64 8.60
N THR A 279 -8.44 2.86 9.35
CA THR A 279 -8.42 3.72 10.55
C THR A 279 -8.61 5.22 10.23
N PHE A 280 -8.45 5.61 8.96
CA PHE A 280 -8.64 6.98 8.49
C PHE A 280 -9.97 7.19 7.75
N PHE A 281 -10.81 6.14 7.62
CA PHE A 281 -12.12 6.28 7.00
C PHE A 281 -13.01 7.20 7.85
N PRO A 282 -13.67 8.22 7.25
CA PRO A 282 -14.47 9.17 8.02
C PRO A 282 -15.75 8.52 8.56
N THR A 283 -16.21 9.00 9.71
CA THR A 283 -17.49 8.62 10.30
C THR A 283 -18.64 9.56 9.89
N GLN A 284 -18.31 10.64 9.18
CA GLN A 284 -19.26 11.65 8.72
C GLN A 284 -18.86 12.20 7.37
N VAL A 285 -19.86 12.50 6.55
CA VAL A 285 -19.69 13.40 5.39
C VAL A 285 -19.94 14.82 5.88
N ILE A 286 -18.99 15.73 5.53
CA ILE A 286 -19.06 17.16 5.82
C ILE A 286 -18.77 17.90 4.53
N ALA A 287 -19.81 18.38 3.86
CA ALA A 287 -19.70 19.09 2.58
C ALA A 287 -20.49 20.40 2.61
N ASP A 288 -20.04 21.37 1.82
CA ASP A 288 -20.68 22.71 1.74
C ASP A 288 -21.98 22.69 0.92
N ASP A 289 -22.13 21.71 0.02
CA ASP A 289 -23.20 21.63 -0.98
C ASP A 289 -24.22 20.53 -0.71
N MET A 290 -24.12 19.82 0.43
CA MET A 290 -25.06 18.81 0.89
C MET A 290 -25.16 18.77 2.40
N ASP A 291 -26.22 18.17 2.93
CA ASP A 291 -26.40 18.00 4.37
C ASP A 291 -25.34 17.05 4.95
N SER A 292 -24.64 17.51 5.99
CA SER A 292 -23.70 16.67 6.73
C SER A 292 -24.45 15.55 7.44
N HIS A 293 -23.92 14.32 7.36
CA HIS A 293 -24.55 13.14 7.95
C HIS A 293 -23.52 12.10 8.37
N ASP A 294 -23.91 11.26 9.32
CA ASP A 294 -23.10 10.14 9.77
C ASP A 294 -23.08 9.05 8.70
N ILE A 295 -21.94 8.39 8.54
CA ILE A 295 -21.77 7.31 7.59
C ILE A 295 -21.15 6.08 8.24
N THR A 296 -21.46 4.91 7.69
CA THR A 296 -20.84 3.63 7.99
C THR A 296 -19.93 3.21 6.83
N ARG A 297 -18.92 2.41 7.17
CA ARG A 297 -17.97 1.87 6.20
C ARG A 297 -18.34 0.43 5.85
N LYS A 298 -18.21 0.09 4.56
CA LYS A 298 -18.10 -1.27 4.05
C LYS A 298 -16.71 -1.49 3.48
N ALA A 299 -16.10 -2.63 3.76
CA ALA A 299 -14.86 -3.07 3.13
C ALA A 299 -15.12 -4.30 2.27
N LEU A 300 -14.66 -4.27 1.03
CA LEU A 300 -14.77 -5.35 0.06
C LEU A 300 -13.39 -5.63 -0.52
N GLU A 301 -13.19 -6.78 -1.13
CA GLU A 301 -12.00 -7.04 -1.93
C GLU A 301 -11.83 -5.98 -3.05
N SER A 302 -10.58 -5.66 -3.39
CA SER A 302 -10.30 -4.74 -4.49
C SER A 302 -10.79 -5.35 -5.81
N PRO A 303 -11.50 -4.58 -6.67
CA PRO A 303 -11.98 -5.10 -7.95
C PRO A 303 -10.84 -5.50 -8.87
N LYS A 304 -11.03 -6.59 -9.62
CA LYS A 304 -10.10 -7.13 -10.61
C LYS A 304 -10.63 -6.91 -12.03
N PHE A 305 -9.76 -6.91 -13.04
CA PHE A 305 -10.22 -6.93 -14.43
C PHE A 305 -11.04 -8.21 -14.72
N ALA A 306 -12.13 -8.06 -15.42
CA ALA A 306 -12.96 -9.21 -15.83
C ALA A 306 -12.12 -10.18 -16.68
N ASN A 307 -12.11 -11.46 -16.32
CA ASN A 307 -11.24 -12.48 -16.91
C ASN A 307 -9.72 -12.25 -16.72
N GLY A 308 -9.31 -11.35 -15.84
CA GLY A 308 -7.92 -11.16 -15.46
C GLY A 308 -7.39 -12.32 -14.59
N GLU A 309 -6.07 -12.44 -14.51
CA GLU A 309 -5.42 -13.38 -13.59
C GLU A 309 -5.56 -12.91 -12.14
N ASP A 310 -5.57 -13.83 -11.19
CA ASP A 310 -5.76 -13.54 -9.76
C ASP A 310 -4.47 -12.98 -9.13
N TYR A 311 -4.17 -11.72 -9.42
CA TYR A 311 -3.08 -10.98 -8.80
C TYR A 311 -3.60 -9.88 -7.88
N ALA A 312 -2.98 -9.77 -6.70
CA ALA A 312 -3.16 -8.67 -5.76
C ALA A 312 -1.81 -8.04 -5.41
N VAL A 313 -1.83 -6.77 -4.99
CA VAL A 313 -0.59 -6.09 -4.60
C VAL A 313 -0.07 -6.63 -3.27
N GLN A 314 1.22 -6.91 -3.21
CA GLN A 314 1.93 -7.02 -1.93
C GLN A 314 2.29 -5.60 -1.48
N GLN A 315 1.68 -5.14 -0.40
CA GLN A 315 1.84 -3.78 0.10
C GLN A 315 2.27 -3.78 1.59
N GLY A 316 2.72 -2.63 2.06
CA GLY A 316 3.28 -2.45 3.40
C GLY A 316 4.80 -2.58 3.41
N ALA A 317 5.49 -1.54 3.88
CA ALA A 317 6.95 -1.55 4.00
C ALA A 317 7.39 -2.62 5.02
N GLY A 318 8.53 -3.23 4.75
CA GLY A 318 9.20 -4.05 5.74
C GLY A 318 10.21 -3.25 6.57
N MET A 319 10.92 -3.90 7.47
CA MET A 319 11.99 -3.32 8.28
C MET A 319 13.35 -3.74 7.73
N VAL A 320 14.19 -2.75 7.48
CA VAL A 320 15.57 -2.93 7.03
C VAL A 320 16.50 -2.75 8.23
N VAL A 321 17.43 -3.66 8.40
CA VAL A 321 18.48 -3.57 9.44
C VAL A 321 19.74 -3.00 8.79
N THR A 322 20.30 -1.93 9.35
CA THR A 322 21.55 -1.33 8.86
C THR A 322 22.76 -2.17 9.22
N LYS A 323 23.83 -2.06 8.45
CA LYS A 323 25.14 -2.65 8.82
C LYS A 323 25.65 -2.00 10.11
N ALA A 324 25.84 -2.85 11.09
CA ALA A 324 26.31 -2.49 12.43
C ALA A 324 27.16 -3.62 13.01
N SER A 325 27.44 -3.60 14.31
CA SER A 325 28.06 -4.74 14.98
C SER A 325 27.11 -5.96 15.00
N ASP A 326 27.66 -7.17 15.07
CA ASP A 326 26.86 -8.40 15.20
C ASP A 326 25.89 -8.33 16.39
N ALA A 327 26.29 -7.71 17.50
CA ALA A 327 25.45 -7.55 18.67
C ALA A 327 24.22 -6.67 18.37
N GLU A 328 24.39 -5.57 17.63
CA GLU A 328 23.29 -4.67 17.26
C GLU A 328 22.36 -5.33 16.24
N ILE A 329 22.89 -6.07 15.24
CA ILE A 329 22.08 -6.82 14.26
C ILE A 329 21.28 -7.92 14.97
N GLN A 330 21.90 -8.68 15.88
CA GLN A 330 21.21 -9.72 16.64
C GLN A 330 20.15 -9.13 17.59
N ALA A 331 20.43 -8.00 18.27
CA ALA A 331 19.46 -7.34 19.12
C ALA A 331 18.27 -6.78 18.31
N SER A 332 18.53 -6.24 17.12
CA SER A 332 17.49 -5.84 16.17
C SER A 332 16.58 -7.02 15.81
N LEU A 333 17.16 -8.17 15.51
CA LEU A 333 16.40 -9.39 15.20
C LEU A 333 15.62 -9.95 16.40
N VAL A 334 16.12 -9.81 17.62
CA VAL A 334 15.35 -10.19 18.82
C VAL A 334 14.05 -9.37 18.90
N PHE A 335 14.13 -8.07 18.68
CA PHE A 335 12.93 -7.22 18.64
C PHE A 335 12.01 -7.59 17.47
N LEU A 336 12.54 -7.71 16.26
CA LEU A 336 11.74 -8.00 15.07
C LEU A 336 11.02 -9.35 15.18
N LYS A 337 11.68 -10.40 15.65
CA LYS A 337 11.07 -11.72 15.88
C LYS A 337 10.02 -11.68 16.99
N TRP A 338 10.24 -10.92 18.05
CA TRP A 338 9.26 -10.71 19.11
C TRP A 338 8.03 -9.99 18.59
N PHE A 339 8.22 -8.88 17.85
CA PHE A 339 7.15 -8.10 17.25
C PHE A 339 6.30 -8.93 16.25
N THR A 340 6.94 -9.84 15.50
CA THR A 340 6.27 -10.67 14.50
C THR A 340 5.82 -12.03 15.04
N SER A 341 5.95 -12.29 16.34
CA SER A 341 5.27 -13.44 16.93
C SER A 341 3.75 -13.28 16.78
N PRO A 342 2.99 -14.36 16.60
CA PRO A 342 1.55 -14.26 16.34
C PRO A 342 0.81 -13.36 17.32
N GLU A 343 1.10 -13.44 18.61
CA GLU A 343 0.47 -12.64 19.66
C GLU A 343 0.64 -11.14 19.45
N HIS A 344 1.89 -10.68 19.28
CA HIS A 344 2.19 -9.24 19.16
C HIS A 344 1.83 -8.70 17.77
N ASN A 345 2.03 -9.53 16.73
CA ASN A 345 1.71 -9.11 15.37
C ASN A 345 0.20 -9.00 15.14
N ILE A 346 -0.62 -9.88 15.71
CA ILE A 346 -2.08 -9.76 15.72
C ILE A 346 -2.51 -8.52 16.51
N THR A 347 -1.88 -8.23 17.66
CA THR A 347 -2.17 -7.00 18.43
C THR A 347 -1.96 -5.77 17.57
N PHE A 348 -0.82 -5.66 16.89
CA PHE A 348 -0.56 -4.55 15.98
C PHE A 348 -1.58 -4.49 14.83
N SER A 349 -1.98 -5.64 14.29
CA SER A 349 -2.93 -5.73 13.16
C SER A 349 -4.32 -5.22 13.52
N VAL A 350 -4.84 -5.60 14.70
CA VAL A 350 -6.16 -5.17 15.16
C VAL A 350 -6.25 -3.66 15.32
N ASP A 351 -5.17 -3.02 15.79
CA ASP A 351 -5.13 -1.58 16.04
C ASP A 351 -4.77 -0.74 14.81
N SER A 352 -4.18 -1.35 13.79
CA SER A 352 -3.60 -0.62 12.65
C SER A 352 -4.22 -0.93 11.30
N GLY A 353 -4.98 -2.02 11.16
CA GLY A 353 -5.49 -2.51 9.87
C GLY A 353 -4.41 -3.13 8.96
N TYR A 354 -3.19 -3.33 9.47
CA TYR A 354 -2.16 -4.13 8.80
C TYR A 354 -2.44 -5.63 9.02
N LEU A 355 -1.78 -6.48 8.26
CA LEU A 355 -1.87 -7.92 8.34
C LEU A 355 -0.64 -8.51 9.03
N PRO A 356 -0.80 -9.55 9.87
CA PRO A 356 0.30 -10.34 10.38
C PRO A 356 1.08 -11.00 9.23
N VAL A 357 2.37 -11.26 9.46
CA VAL A 357 3.28 -11.70 8.41
C VAL A 357 3.67 -13.18 8.49
N THR A 358 3.21 -13.87 9.51
CA THR A 358 3.44 -15.33 9.68
C THR A 358 2.20 -16.11 9.26
N HIS A 359 2.38 -17.36 8.81
CA HIS A 359 1.27 -18.26 8.48
C HIS A 359 0.31 -18.45 9.66
N GLU A 360 0.84 -18.52 10.90
CA GLU A 360 0.01 -18.66 12.10
C GLU A 360 -0.80 -17.40 12.41
N GLY A 361 -0.20 -16.22 12.26
CA GLY A 361 -0.84 -14.95 12.57
C GLY A 361 -1.79 -14.47 11.45
N ASN A 362 -1.49 -14.74 10.17
CA ASN A 362 -2.27 -14.32 9.01
C ASN A 362 -3.48 -15.25 8.79
N SER A 363 -4.35 -15.28 9.78
CA SER A 363 -5.58 -16.08 9.79
C SER A 363 -6.65 -15.32 10.54
N ILE A 364 -7.80 -15.13 9.90
CA ILE A 364 -8.92 -14.45 10.56
C ILE A 364 -9.41 -15.19 11.80
N ASP A 365 -9.33 -16.52 11.80
CA ASP A 365 -9.67 -17.32 12.98
C ASP A 365 -8.68 -17.07 14.13
N ALA A 366 -7.37 -16.98 13.84
CA ALA A 366 -6.36 -16.65 14.85
C ALA A 366 -6.59 -15.24 15.43
N ILE A 367 -6.92 -14.26 14.57
CA ILE A 367 -7.26 -12.90 14.99
C ILE A 367 -8.48 -12.89 15.91
N ARG A 368 -9.58 -13.56 15.54
CA ARG A 368 -10.82 -13.62 16.32
C ARG A 368 -10.67 -14.31 17.67
N ILE A 369 -9.83 -15.35 17.74
CA ILE A 369 -9.62 -16.07 19.02
C ILE A 369 -8.52 -15.46 19.90
N SER A 370 -7.84 -14.40 19.46
CA SER A 370 -6.79 -13.72 20.22
C SER A 370 -7.25 -13.15 21.56
N GLY A 371 -8.56 -12.88 21.68
CA GLY A 371 -9.16 -12.25 22.87
C GLY A 371 -9.04 -10.72 22.88
N LEU A 372 -8.51 -10.12 21.82
CA LEU A 372 -8.47 -8.66 21.67
C LEU A 372 -9.87 -8.10 21.36
N ALA A 373 -10.09 -6.84 21.67
CA ALA A 373 -11.31 -6.13 21.32
C ALA A 373 -11.29 -5.80 19.83
N LEU A 374 -11.94 -6.62 19.02
CA LEU A 374 -12.08 -6.45 17.58
C LEU A 374 -13.47 -5.86 17.30
N SER A 375 -13.54 -4.68 16.68
CA SER A 375 -14.83 -4.13 16.23
C SER A 375 -15.32 -4.88 14.99
N ASP A 376 -16.65 -4.86 14.77
CA ASP A 376 -17.25 -5.50 13.60
C ASP A 376 -16.68 -4.92 12.28
N GLU A 377 -16.40 -3.59 12.26
CA GLU A 377 -15.82 -2.93 11.10
C GLU A 377 -14.36 -3.34 10.86
N MET A 378 -13.56 -3.53 11.92
CA MET A 378 -12.18 -3.99 11.74
C MET A 378 -12.13 -5.49 11.43
N ASP A 379 -13.03 -6.30 11.97
CA ASP A 379 -13.18 -7.71 11.59
C ASP A 379 -13.48 -7.85 10.10
N GLU A 380 -14.34 -7.01 9.54
CA GLU A 380 -14.63 -7.00 8.12
C GLU A 380 -13.39 -6.65 7.27
N VAL A 381 -12.66 -5.60 7.67
CA VAL A 381 -11.43 -5.19 6.98
C VAL A 381 -10.37 -6.29 6.98
N LEU A 382 -10.09 -6.85 8.16
CA LEU A 382 -9.08 -7.89 8.29
C LEU A 382 -9.51 -9.18 7.59
N SER A 383 -10.81 -9.52 7.60
CA SER A 383 -11.32 -10.66 6.84
C SER A 383 -11.11 -10.48 5.34
N ALA A 384 -11.55 -9.36 4.76
CA ALA A 384 -11.37 -9.08 3.34
C ALA A 384 -9.89 -9.04 2.93
N ALA A 385 -9.03 -8.51 3.80
CA ALA A 385 -7.59 -8.43 3.52
C ALA A 385 -6.90 -9.80 3.63
N VAL A 386 -7.26 -10.65 4.61
CA VAL A 386 -6.76 -12.02 4.75
C VAL A 386 -7.22 -12.87 3.55
N ASP A 387 -8.49 -12.76 3.14
CA ASP A 387 -9.03 -13.47 1.99
C ASP A 387 -8.29 -13.03 0.70
N THR A 388 -8.07 -11.71 0.51
CA THR A 388 -7.27 -11.19 -0.61
C THR A 388 -5.88 -11.83 -0.68
N VAL A 389 -5.17 -11.93 0.46
CA VAL A 389 -3.82 -12.53 0.53
C VAL A 389 -3.85 -14.03 0.22
N ASN A 390 -4.86 -14.74 0.70
CA ASN A 390 -4.94 -16.20 0.56
C ASN A 390 -5.49 -16.66 -0.81
N GLU A 391 -6.27 -15.83 -1.49
CA GLU A 391 -6.95 -16.18 -2.74
C GLU A 391 -6.24 -15.65 -3.99
N ASN A 392 -5.24 -14.78 -3.85
CA ASN A 392 -4.54 -14.18 -4.97
C ASN A 392 -3.03 -14.45 -4.93
N HIS A 393 -2.39 -14.40 -6.08
CA HIS A 393 -0.95 -14.31 -6.19
C HIS A 393 -0.49 -12.92 -5.79
N LEU A 394 0.30 -12.81 -4.74
CA LEU A 394 0.82 -11.51 -4.30
C LEU A 394 1.93 -11.07 -5.26
N TYR A 395 1.89 -9.81 -5.66
CA TYR A 395 2.86 -9.26 -6.58
C TYR A 395 3.36 -7.88 -6.14
N THR A 396 4.66 -7.73 -6.20
CA THR A 396 5.36 -6.45 -6.24
C THR A 396 6.54 -6.60 -7.22
N PRO A 397 6.88 -5.60 -8.04
CA PRO A 397 8.07 -5.68 -8.89
C PRO A 397 9.32 -5.85 -8.01
N ARG A 398 10.28 -6.65 -8.48
CA ARG A 398 11.62 -6.64 -7.87
C ARG A 398 12.24 -5.25 -8.02
N ALA A 399 13.02 -4.85 -7.02
CA ALA A 399 13.72 -3.58 -7.06
C ALA A 399 14.80 -3.57 -8.15
N PHE A 400 14.99 -2.40 -8.75
CA PHE A 400 16.00 -2.16 -9.78
C PHE A 400 16.53 -0.72 -9.68
N SER A 401 17.64 -0.45 -10.37
CA SER A 401 18.23 0.89 -10.37
C SER A 401 17.25 1.91 -10.98
N GLY A 402 16.88 2.91 -10.18
CA GLY A 402 15.88 3.93 -10.56
C GLY A 402 14.42 3.50 -10.41
N GLY A 403 14.14 2.35 -9.76
CA GLY A 403 12.79 1.82 -9.55
C GLY A 403 11.83 2.81 -8.89
N THR A 404 12.27 3.54 -7.86
CA THR A 404 11.47 4.61 -7.22
C THR A 404 11.00 5.66 -8.23
N ASN A 405 11.89 6.12 -9.13
CA ASN A 405 11.53 7.12 -10.14
C ASN A 405 10.61 6.55 -11.22
N ALA A 406 10.87 5.32 -11.68
CA ALA A 406 10.02 4.63 -12.64
C ALA A 406 8.60 4.42 -12.08
N ARG A 407 8.51 4.02 -10.80
CA ARG A 407 7.24 3.90 -10.10
C ARG A 407 6.51 5.25 -9.98
N ALA A 408 7.23 6.34 -9.70
CA ALA A 408 6.64 7.68 -9.63
C ALA A 408 6.05 8.12 -10.99
N ILE A 409 6.64 7.71 -12.13
CA ILE A 409 6.04 7.96 -13.44
C ILE A 409 4.68 7.24 -13.55
N LEU A 410 4.58 5.97 -13.14
CA LEU A 410 3.30 5.26 -13.14
C LEU A 410 2.29 5.87 -12.17
N GLU A 411 2.75 6.42 -11.03
CA GLU A 411 1.89 7.05 -10.03
C GLU A 411 1.23 8.32 -10.55
N TYR A 412 1.99 9.16 -11.25
CA TYR A 412 1.53 10.52 -11.55
C TYR A 412 1.13 10.75 -13.01
N SER A 413 1.69 10.02 -13.99
CA SER A 413 1.49 10.33 -15.41
C SER A 413 0.01 10.31 -15.83
N MET A 414 -0.75 9.31 -15.43
CA MET A 414 -2.18 9.19 -15.78
C MET A 414 -3.05 10.02 -14.83
N SER A 415 -2.79 10.01 -13.53
CA SER A 415 -3.61 10.69 -12.53
C SER A 415 -3.55 12.22 -12.66
N ASP A 416 -2.36 12.78 -12.85
CA ASP A 416 -2.18 14.22 -13.03
C ASP A 416 -2.84 14.69 -14.34
N LYS A 417 -2.64 13.90 -15.42
CA LYS A 417 -3.29 14.20 -16.70
C LYS A 417 -4.83 14.15 -16.59
N ALA A 418 -5.37 13.11 -15.98
CA ALA A 418 -6.83 12.97 -15.78
C ALA A 418 -7.39 14.15 -14.99
N SER A 419 -6.73 14.58 -13.94
CA SER A 419 -7.13 15.71 -13.10
C SER A 419 -7.07 17.05 -13.88
N ALA A 420 -5.98 17.30 -14.60
CA ALA A 420 -5.81 18.51 -15.41
C ALA A 420 -6.83 18.59 -16.54
N ASP A 421 -7.03 17.49 -17.27
CA ASP A 421 -7.94 17.43 -18.42
C ASP A 421 -9.41 17.52 -17.97
N ARG A 422 -9.78 16.89 -16.85
CA ARG A 422 -11.12 17.06 -16.26
C ARG A 422 -11.39 18.50 -15.83
N ALA A 423 -10.40 19.18 -15.27
CA ALA A 423 -10.52 20.59 -14.93
C ALA A 423 -10.75 21.45 -16.17
N ALA A 424 -10.05 21.16 -17.27
CA ALA A 424 -10.26 21.84 -18.55
C ALA A 424 -11.65 21.58 -19.14
N VAL A 425 -12.18 20.37 -19.04
CA VAL A 425 -13.56 20.03 -19.43
C VAL A 425 -14.56 20.86 -18.64
N LYS A 426 -14.41 20.91 -17.30
CA LYS A 426 -15.30 21.70 -16.43
C LYS A 426 -15.25 23.20 -16.78
N GLU A 427 -14.07 23.74 -17.06
CA GLU A 427 -13.90 25.14 -17.46
C GLU A 427 -14.60 25.44 -18.81
N ALA A 428 -14.43 24.57 -19.82
CA ALA A 428 -15.05 24.70 -21.11
C ALA A 428 -16.61 24.66 -21.02
N MET A 429 -17.14 23.74 -20.19
CA MET A 429 -18.56 23.66 -19.91
C MET A 429 -19.08 24.95 -19.21
N ALA A 430 -18.33 25.48 -18.25
CA ALA A 430 -18.66 26.75 -17.59
C ALA A 430 -18.66 27.96 -18.59
N GLN A 431 -17.93 27.85 -19.69
CA GLN A 431 -17.91 28.80 -20.79
C GLN A 431 -19.02 28.55 -21.82
N GLY A 432 -19.89 27.55 -21.63
CA GLY A 432 -21.08 27.27 -22.41
C GLY A 432 -20.94 26.19 -23.49
N GLN A 433 -19.83 25.44 -23.48
CA GLN A 433 -19.72 24.25 -24.36
C GLN A 433 -20.56 23.10 -23.79
N SER A 434 -21.08 22.22 -24.65
CA SER A 434 -21.65 20.95 -24.22
C SER A 434 -20.55 20.04 -23.67
N PHE A 435 -20.93 19.04 -22.87
CA PHE A 435 -19.97 18.04 -22.38
C PHE A 435 -19.25 17.34 -23.54
N GLU A 436 -20.00 16.95 -24.59
CA GLU A 436 -19.43 16.29 -25.77
C GLU A 436 -18.37 17.15 -26.46
N GLU A 437 -18.65 18.46 -26.66
CA GLU A 437 -17.68 19.38 -27.26
C GLU A 437 -16.44 19.58 -26.38
N ALA A 438 -16.64 19.76 -25.06
CA ALA A 438 -15.57 20.03 -24.11
C ALA A 438 -14.66 18.82 -23.91
N SER A 439 -15.21 17.60 -23.95
CA SER A 439 -14.48 16.36 -23.67
C SER A 439 -13.88 15.68 -24.91
N ALA A 440 -14.34 16.01 -26.12
CA ALA A 440 -14.02 15.30 -27.37
C ALA A 440 -12.52 15.08 -27.58
N GLN A 441 -11.70 16.12 -27.35
CA GLN A 441 -10.24 16.01 -27.54
C GLN A 441 -9.58 15.06 -26.53
N PHE A 442 -10.10 14.99 -25.31
CA PHE A 442 -9.56 14.19 -24.21
C PHE A 442 -9.99 12.71 -24.30
N LEU A 443 -11.11 12.43 -24.96
CA LEU A 443 -11.61 11.08 -25.19
C LEU A 443 -11.20 10.50 -26.55
N SER A 444 -10.30 11.18 -27.27
CA SER A 444 -9.80 10.74 -28.57
C SER A 444 -8.66 9.72 -28.44
N ASP A 445 -8.48 8.90 -29.48
CA ASP A 445 -7.34 7.98 -29.58
C ASP A 445 -6.02 8.75 -29.63
N GLU A 446 -5.97 9.92 -30.25
CA GLU A 446 -4.77 10.76 -30.30
C GLU A 446 -4.34 11.23 -28.91
N CYS A 447 -5.28 11.47 -27.98
CA CYS A 447 -4.96 11.83 -26.60
C CYS A 447 -4.31 10.67 -25.86
N PHE A 448 -4.83 9.46 -26.02
CA PHE A 448 -4.23 8.25 -25.47
C PHE A 448 -2.82 8.02 -26.03
N GLU A 449 -2.68 8.04 -27.36
CA GLU A 449 -1.40 7.78 -28.02
C GLU A 449 -0.32 8.77 -27.60
N ALA A 450 -0.65 10.07 -27.50
CA ALA A 450 0.28 11.09 -27.04
C ALA A 450 0.77 10.78 -25.60
N TRP A 451 -0.14 10.51 -24.68
CA TRP A 451 0.20 10.15 -23.30
C TRP A 451 1.01 8.84 -23.24
N TYR A 452 0.61 7.82 -24.00
CA TYR A 452 1.29 6.53 -24.04
C TYR A 452 2.76 6.68 -24.48
N GLN A 453 3.02 7.41 -25.57
CA GLN A 453 4.35 7.63 -26.08
C GLN A 453 5.22 8.45 -25.13
N ASP A 454 4.67 9.50 -24.49
CA ASP A 454 5.39 10.33 -23.52
C ASP A 454 5.75 9.52 -22.26
N THR A 455 4.83 8.68 -21.78
CA THR A 455 5.05 7.83 -20.62
C THR A 455 6.06 6.72 -20.93
N LEU A 456 5.93 6.05 -22.09
CA LEU A 456 6.87 5.04 -22.56
C LEU A 456 8.28 5.61 -22.64
N ALA A 457 8.46 6.75 -23.31
CA ALA A 457 9.78 7.40 -23.43
C ALA A 457 10.40 7.76 -22.07
N SER A 458 9.57 8.16 -21.11
CA SER A 458 10.01 8.47 -19.74
C SER A 458 10.46 7.21 -18.98
N LEU A 459 9.77 6.08 -19.17
CA LEU A 459 10.11 4.80 -18.55
C LEU A 459 11.33 4.13 -19.21
N GLU A 460 11.53 4.28 -20.51
CA GLU A 460 12.69 3.76 -21.24
C GLU A 460 14.03 4.28 -20.70
N ALA A 461 14.03 5.45 -20.04
CA ALA A 461 15.22 6.02 -19.40
C ALA A 461 15.80 5.15 -18.26
N PHE A 462 15.01 4.22 -17.72
CA PHE A 462 15.40 3.30 -16.63
C PHE A 462 15.68 1.88 -17.11
N GLN A 463 15.59 1.62 -18.41
CA GLN A 463 15.89 0.34 -19.02
C GLN A 463 17.41 0.12 -19.08
N GLY A 464 17.90 -1.00 -18.53
CA GLY A 464 19.32 -1.30 -18.54
C GLY A 464 19.68 -2.57 -17.80
#